data_78e92a88bf523f8a414ed1deb88e5b4b
#
_entry.id   78e92a88bf523f8a414ed1deb88e5b4b
#
_cell.length_a   1.000
_cell.length_b   1.000
_cell.length_c   1.000
_cell.angle_alpha   90.00
_cell.angle_beta   90.00
_cell.angle_gamma   90.00
#
_symmetry.space_group_name_H-M   'P 1'
#
loop_
_entity.id
_entity.type
_entity.pdbx_description
1 polymer ?
#
loop_
_entity_poly.entity_id
_entity_poly.type
_entity_poly.pdbx_seq_one_letter_code
_entity_poly.pdbx_strand_id
1 'polypeptide(L)'
;MTRSDIVEELAARFGQLTHRDAESAVKAILEAMGDALVRGHRIEIRGFGSFSVTRRPPRLGRNPRSGERVQIPEKRVPHFKPGKALREAVEREQ
;
A
#
# COMPACT_ATOMS: atom_id res chain seq x y z
N MET A 1 3.10 -10.30 9.12
CA MET A 1 3.48 -10.73 7.75
C MET A 1 4.45 -9.74 7.13
N THR A 2 5.58 -10.22 6.65
CA THR A 2 6.57 -9.41 5.97
C THR A 2 6.59 -9.76 4.48
N ARG A 3 7.37 -9.01 3.70
CA ARG A 3 7.57 -9.32 2.28
C ARG A 3 8.13 -10.73 2.08
N SER A 4 9.05 -11.16 2.95
CA SER A 4 9.61 -12.50 2.91
C SER A 4 8.54 -13.57 3.08
N ASP A 5 7.56 -13.32 3.93
CA ASP A 5 6.45 -14.24 4.16
C ASP A 5 5.59 -14.39 2.89
N ILE A 6 5.40 -13.29 2.15
CA ILE A 6 4.67 -13.33 0.88
C ILE A 6 5.43 -14.16 -0.14
N VAL A 7 6.75 -14.00 -0.21
CA VAL A 7 7.61 -14.78 -1.11
C VAL A 7 7.50 -16.28 -0.81
N GLU A 8 7.58 -16.64 0.47
CA GLU A 8 7.47 -18.03 0.90
C GLU A 8 6.10 -18.63 0.56
N GLU A 9 5.04 -17.86 0.77
CA GLU A 9 3.69 -18.29 0.46
C GLU A 9 3.51 -18.52 -1.03
N LEU A 10 4.06 -17.64 -1.86
CA LEU A 10 4.00 -17.77 -3.31
C LEU A 10 4.75 -19.02 -3.78
N ALA A 11 5.95 -19.24 -3.27
CA ALA A 11 6.76 -20.40 -3.61
C ALA A 11 6.07 -21.72 -3.19
N ALA A 12 5.39 -21.70 -2.03
CA ALA A 12 4.66 -22.86 -1.54
C ALA A 12 3.46 -23.21 -2.42
N ARG A 13 2.79 -22.23 -3.00
CA ARG A 13 1.61 -22.43 -3.85
C ARG A 13 1.95 -22.87 -5.28
N PHE A 14 3.12 -22.49 -5.75
CA PHE A 14 3.54 -22.78 -7.13
C PHE A 14 4.84 -23.55 -7.12
N GLY A 15 4.72 -24.87 -7.08
CA GLY A 15 5.87 -25.76 -6.97
C GLY A 15 6.88 -25.68 -8.10
N GLN A 16 6.49 -25.16 -9.27
CA GLN A 16 7.39 -24.97 -10.39
C GLN A 16 8.25 -23.71 -10.25
N LEU A 17 7.93 -22.83 -9.32
CA LEU A 17 8.74 -21.65 -9.05
C LEU A 17 9.83 -21.96 -8.03
N THR A 18 11.05 -21.55 -8.32
CA THR A 18 12.10 -21.57 -7.31
C THR A 18 11.84 -20.42 -6.32
N HIS A 19 12.47 -20.48 -5.17
CA HIS A 19 12.40 -19.37 -4.21
C HIS A 19 12.85 -18.05 -4.85
N ARG A 20 13.89 -18.14 -5.68
CA ARG A 20 14.41 -16.97 -6.40
C ARG A 20 13.40 -16.38 -7.38
N ASP A 21 12.67 -17.26 -8.10
CA ASP A 21 11.62 -16.82 -9.02
C ASP A 21 10.48 -16.14 -8.28
N ALA A 22 10.06 -16.71 -7.14
CA ALA A 22 9.01 -16.14 -6.32
C ALA A 22 9.43 -14.77 -5.77
N GLU A 23 10.67 -14.64 -5.34
CA GLU A 23 11.22 -13.36 -4.86
C GLU A 23 11.21 -12.31 -5.96
N SER A 24 11.65 -12.66 -7.17
CA SER A 24 11.64 -11.75 -8.32
C SER A 24 10.23 -11.32 -8.70
N ALA A 25 9.26 -12.26 -8.66
CA ALA A 25 7.88 -11.95 -8.98
C ALA A 25 7.25 -10.98 -7.98
N VAL A 26 7.43 -11.22 -6.69
CA VAL A 26 6.92 -10.34 -5.63
C VAL A 26 7.54 -8.95 -5.75
N LYS A 27 8.86 -8.89 -5.96
CA LYS A 27 9.57 -7.63 -6.15
C LYS A 27 9.01 -6.84 -7.33
N ALA A 28 8.82 -7.50 -8.47
CA ALA A 28 8.30 -6.86 -9.68
C ALA A 28 6.90 -6.29 -9.47
N ILE A 29 6.03 -7.03 -8.79
CA ILE A 29 4.67 -6.58 -8.51
C ILE A 29 4.68 -5.34 -7.60
N LEU A 30 5.43 -5.40 -6.51
CA LEU A 30 5.49 -4.28 -5.57
C LEU A 30 6.12 -3.04 -6.20
N GLU A 31 7.15 -3.20 -7.01
CA GLU A 31 7.78 -2.08 -7.73
C GLU A 31 6.81 -1.46 -8.73
N ALA A 32 6.07 -2.27 -9.48
CA ALA A 32 5.08 -1.78 -10.43
C ALA A 32 3.99 -0.96 -9.73
N MET A 33 3.51 -1.45 -8.59
CA MET A 33 2.50 -0.75 -7.80
C MET A 33 3.06 0.56 -7.24
N GLY A 34 4.26 0.52 -6.68
CA GLY A 34 4.93 1.70 -6.14
C GLY A 34 5.13 2.78 -7.20
N ASP A 35 5.62 2.39 -8.37
CA ASP A 35 5.84 3.30 -9.49
C ASP A 35 4.54 3.94 -9.98
N ALA A 36 3.46 3.16 -10.04
CA ALA A 36 2.15 3.67 -10.42
C ALA A 36 1.67 4.76 -9.45
N LEU A 37 1.82 4.51 -8.15
CA LEU A 37 1.42 5.47 -7.12
C LEU A 37 2.28 6.73 -7.14
N VAL A 38 3.57 6.59 -7.39
CA VAL A 38 4.48 7.75 -7.52
C VAL A 38 4.02 8.66 -8.66
N ARG A 39 3.53 8.06 -9.75
CA ARG A 39 2.99 8.81 -10.89
C ARG A 39 1.56 9.32 -10.67
N GLY A 40 0.97 9.06 -9.52
CA GLY A 40 -0.37 9.51 -9.18
C GLY A 40 -1.48 8.64 -9.76
N HIS A 41 -1.17 7.44 -10.22
CA HIS A 41 -2.15 6.52 -10.76
C HIS A 41 -2.87 5.76 -9.66
N ARG A 42 -4.14 5.47 -9.90
CA ARG A 42 -4.94 4.62 -9.02
C ARG A 42 -4.71 3.15 -9.41
N ILE A 43 -4.67 2.29 -8.41
CA ILE A 43 -4.55 0.85 -8.62
C ILE A 43 -5.83 0.21 -8.14
N GLU A 44 -6.51 -0.55 -8.99
CA GLU A 44 -7.68 -1.32 -8.59
C GLU A 44 -7.38 -2.80 -8.73
N ILE A 45 -7.55 -3.53 -7.62
CA ILE A 45 -7.40 -4.98 -7.59
C ILE A 45 -8.76 -5.54 -7.21
N ARG A 46 -9.45 -6.06 -8.22
CA ARG A 46 -10.81 -6.57 -8.06
C ARG A 46 -10.91 -7.62 -6.96
N GLY A 47 -11.85 -7.43 -6.05
CA GLY A 47 -12.04 -8.34 -4.93
C GLY A 47 -11.14 -8.06 -3.73
N PHE A 48 -10.10 -7.26 -3.91
CA PHE A 48 -9.15 -6.94 -2.85
C PHE A 48 -9.30 -5.51 -2.35
N GLY A 49 -9.18 -4.54 -3.24
CA GLY A 49 -9.29 -3.14 -2.87
C GLY A 49 -8.62 -2.22 -3.87
N SER A 50 -8.53 -0.96 -3.50
CA SER A 50 -7.90 0.04 -4.34
C SER A 50 -6.88 0.88 -3.58
N PHE A 51 -5.81 1.24 -4.28
CA PHE A 51 -4.77 2.13 -3.78
C PHE A 51 -4.84 3.43 -4.55
N SER A 52 -4.71 4.53 -3.87
CA SER A 52 -4.70 5.85 -4.49
C SER A 52 -3.77 6.78 -3.73
N VAL A 53 -3.48 7.92 -4.31
CA VAL A 53 -2.68 8.94 -3.65
C VAL A 53 -3.60 10.11 -3.32
N THR A 54 -3.66 10.47 -2.06
CA THR A 54 -4.44 11.60 -1.57
C THR A 54 -3.50 12.78 -1.39
N ARG A 55 -3.89 13.91 -1.96
CA ARG A 55 -3.17 15.15 -1.80
C ARG A 55 -3.72 15.90 -0.59
N ARG A 56 -2.84 16.24 0.34
CA ARG A 56 -3.20 17.11 1.45
C ARG A 56 -2.62 18.50 1.16
N PRO A 57 -3.48 19.52 1.02
CA PRO A 57 -3.01 20.86 0.70
C PRO A 57 -2.19 21.46 1.85
N PRO A 58 -1.35 22.45 1.58
CA PRO A 58 -0.62 23.14 2.63
C PRO A 58 -1.59 23.81 3.59
N ARG A 59 -1.24 23.84 4.86
CA ARG A 59 -2.09 24.40 5.91
C ARG A 59 -1.25 25.03 6.99
N LEU A 60 -1.91 25.82 7.84
CA LEU A 60 -1.28 26.37 9.03
C LEU A 60 -1.55 25.43 10.21
N GLY A 61 -0.50 25.08 10.92
CA GLY A 61 -0.58 24.30 12.14
C GLY A 61 0.07 25.04 13.29
N ARG A 62 0.08 24.43 14.47
CA ARG A 62 0.74 24.98 15.65
C ARG A 62 1.76 23.98 16.17
N ASN A 63 2.92 24.51 16.59
CA ASN A 63 3.91 23.71 17.27
C ASN A 63 3.37 23.43 18.69
N PRO A 64 3.18 22.15 19.09
CA PRO A 64 2.64 21.82 20.40
C PRO A 64 3.54 22.24 21.56
N ARG A 65 4.83 22.48 21.33
CA ARG A 65 5.76 22.92 22.37
C ARG A 65 5.76 24.43 22.62
N SER A 66 5.71 25.20 21.53
CA SER A 66 5.85 26.67 21.62
C SER A 66 4.55 27.41 21.36
N GLY A 67 3.56 26.74 20.78
CA GLY A 67 2.31 27.40 20.38
C GLY A 67 2.46 28.25 19.14
N GLU A 68 3.64 28.29 18.54
CA GLU A 68 3.89 29.08 17.33
C GLU A 68 3.18 28.49 16.12
N ARG A 69 2.73 29.37 15.24
CA ARG A 69 2.16 28.95 13.96
C ARG A 69 3.27 28.46 13.05
N VAL A 70 3.10 27.26 12.51
CA VAL A 70 4.02 26.71 11.53
C VAL A 70 3.27 26.40 10.25
N GLN A 71 3.93 26.62 9.13
CA GLN A 71 3.37 26.30 7.83
C GLN A 71 3.66 24.84 7.53
N ILE A 72 2.58 24.07 7.35
CA ILE A 72 2.70 22.65 7.00
C ILE A 72 2.60 22.55 5.48
N PRO A 73 3.66 22.05 4.81
CA PRO A 73 3.67 21.98 3.35
C PRO A 73 2.67 20.96 2.81
N GLU A 74 2.37 21.10 1.54
CA GLU A 74 1.58 20.12 0.80
C GLU A 74 2.20 18.73 0.93
N LYS A 75 1.35 17.72 1.04
CA LYS A 75 1.80 16.35 1.21
C LYS A 75 0.97 15.39 0.35
N ARG A 76 1.65 14.41 -0.25
CA ARG A 76 1.00 13.32 -0.98
C ARG A 76 1.09 12.06 -0.11
N VAL A 77 -0.04 11.41 0.12
CA VAL A 77 -0.11 10.26 1.01
C VAL A 77 -0.78 9.09 0.30
N PRO A 78 -0.15 7.91 0.28
CA PRO A 78 -0.80 6.72 -0.25
C PRO A 78 -1.95 6.30 0.67
N HIS A 79 -3.03 5.84 0.07
CA HIS A 79 -4.22 5.42 0.79
C HIS A 79 -4.74 4.12 0.21
N PHE A 80 -5.12 3.19 1.07
CA PHE A 80 -5.72 1.93 0.68
C PHE A 80 -7.16 1.87 1.16
N LYS A 81 -8.08 1.52 0.24
CA LYS A 81 -9.48 1.28 0.56
C LYS A 81 -9.78 -0.20 0.24
N PRO A 82 -10.15 -1.00 1.26
CA PRO A 82 -10.47 -2.40 1.00
C PRO A 82 -11.74 -2.54 0.17
N GLY A 83 -11.76 -3.56 -0.68
CA GLY A 83 -12.95 -3.92 -1.42
C GLY A 83 -13.95 -4.64 -0.52
N LYS A 84 -15.18 -4.80 -1.03
CA LYS A 84 -16.25 -5.42 -0.26
C LYS A 84 -15.89 -6.83 0.21
N ALA A 85 -15.37 -7.66 -0.68
CA ALA A 85 -15.03 -9.04 -0.35
C ALA A 85 -13.98 -9.13 0.76
N LEU A 86 -12.92 -8.34 0.67
CA LEU A 86 -11.87 -8.32 1.68
C LEU A 86 -12.41 -7.81 3.02
N ARG A 87 -13.15 -6.71 2.99
CA ARG A 87 -13.72 -6.12 4.20
C ARG A 87 -14.64 -7.10 4.94
N GLU A 88 -15.52 -7.77 4.21
CA GLU A 88 -16.44 -8.76 4.80
C GLU A 88 -15.68 -9.97 5.34
N ALA A 89 -14.64 -10.42 4.64
CA ALA A 89 -13.83 -11.55 5.10
C ALA A 89 -13.13 -11.23 6.42
N VAL A 90 -12.58 -10.03 6.55
CA VAL A 90 -11.94 -9.59 7.80
C VAL A 90 -12.95 -9.51 8.95
N GLU A 91 -14.13 -8.99 8.69
CA GLU A 91 -15.19 -8.88 9.70
C GLU A 91 -15.65 -10.24 10.21
N ARG A 92 -15.73 -11.24 9.33
CA ARG A 92 -16.18 -12.59 9.71
C ARG A 92 -15.22 -13.32 10.62
N GLU A 93 -13.95 -13.01 10.58
CA GLU A 93 -12.92 -13.69 11.38
C GLU A 93 -12.76 -13.11 12.80
N GLN A 94 -13.60 -12.17 13.19
CA GLN A 94 -13.57 -11.60 14.55
C GLN A 94 -14.48 -12.32 15.49
#